data_90e4a0d4248794ec5b1e6e927538dfae
#
_entry.id   90e4a0d4248794ec5b1e6e927538dfae
#
_cell.length_a   1.000
_cell.length_b   1.000
_cell.length_c   1.000
_cell.angle_alpha   90.00
_cell.angle_beta   90.00
_cell.angle_gamma   90.00
#
_symmetry.space_group_name_H-M   'P 1'
#
loop_
_entity.id
_entity.type
_entity.pdbx_description
1 polymer ?
#
loop_
_entity_poly.entity_id
_entity_poly.type
_entity_poly.pdbx_seq_one_letter_code
_entity_poly.pdbx_strand_id
1 'polypeptide(L)'
;MRSLLTSLLLALILVGCSSPKTSYYKMSSAPIPTMSEADGKIRLMVGPVSVPERMDRPQLVVQSSGNEVQIYEYQRWAGSLKGDIARVVSASLARDLGTPNVWSFSDSTSTNFDYQILLDVQNIESSLDSGVVVDVLWTIKPASDKNKALVKNANPNSDTAPKSQTIMGRSLVSEATSGPGLDALVAAQSKAFARVGGEITQLMRR
;
A
#
# COMPACT_ATOMS: atom_id res chain seq x y z
N MET A 1 30.30 -36.63 44.31
CA MET A 1 30.81 -35.59 43.42
C MET A 1 30.46 -35.82 41.94
N ARG A 2 30.59 -37.00 41.38
CA ARG A 2 30.24 -37.28 39.98
C ARG A 2 28.75 -37.08 39.64
N SER A 3 27.84 -37.50 40.55
CA SER A 3 26.39 -37.29 40.36
C SER A 3 25.93 -35.84 40.43
N LEU A 4 26.59 -35.01 41.23
CA LEU A 4 26.32 -33.58 41.31
C LEU A 4 26.76 -32.84 40.02
N LEU A 5 27.88 -33.26 39.42
CA LEU A 5 28.35 -32.71 38.16
C LEU A 5 27.44 -33.10 36.97
N THR A 6 26.92 -34.33 36.95
CA THR A 6 25.98 -34.74 35.91
C THR A 6 24.62 -34.05 36.02
N SER A 7 24.12 -33.80 37.25
CA SER A 7 22.89 -33.04 37.46
C SER A 7 23.05 -31.57 37.08
N LEU A 8 24.20 -30.94 37.36
CA LEU A 8 24.50 -29.59 36.98
C LEU A 8 24.65 -29.41 35.48
N LEU A 9 25.29 -30.41 34.82
CA LEU A 9 25.40 -30.39 33.34
C LEU A 9 24.03 -30.57 32.64
N LEU A 10 23.16 -31.42 33.20
CA LEU A 10 21.80 -31.63 32.68
C LEU A 10 20.90 -30.37 32.87
N ALA A 11 21.09 -29.65 33.99
CA ALA A 11 20.37 -28.39 34.23
C ALA A 11 20.80 -27.25 33.29
N LEU A 12 22.05 -27.24 32.82
CA LEU A 12 22.54 -26.24 31.85
C LEU A 12 21.94 -26.39 30.45
N ILE A 13 21.49 -27.59 30.08
CA ILE A 13 20.91 -27.88 28.76
C ILE A 13 19.45 -27.39 28.65
N LEU A 14 18.79 -27.12 29.77
CA LEU A 14 17.42 -26.64 29.86
C LEU A 14 17.26 -25.11 29.73
N VAL A 15 18.33 -24.36 29.46
CA VAL A 15 18.24 -22.93 29.11
C VAL A 15 17.69 -22.83 27.68
N GLY A 16 16.39 -23.01 27.58
CA GLY A 16 15.68 -22.97 26.31
C GLY A 16 15.90 -21.65 25.58
N CYS A 17 16.19 -21.70 24.29
CA CYS A 17 16.24 -20.54 23.40
C CYS A 17 14.89 -19.81 23.43
N SER A 18 14.83 -18.68 24.11
CA SER A 18 13.69 -17.76 23.97
C SER A 18 13.73 -17.17 22.56
N SER A 19 12.86 -17.63 21.68
CA SER A 19 12.70 -17.03 20.35
C SER A 19 12.16 -15.61 20.47
N PRO A 20 12.77 -14.62 19.80
CA PRO A 20 12.24 -13.26 19.82
C PRO A 20 10.81 -13.22 19.26
N LYS A 21 9.96 -12.40 19.88
CA LYS A 21 8.56 -12.24 19.47
C LYS A 21 8.50 -11.51 18.13
N THR A 22 7.81 -12.10 17.15
CA THR A 22 7.53 -11.43 15.87
C THR A 22 6.39 -10.42 16.03
N SER A 23 6.59 -9.22 15.51
CA SER A 23 5.60 -8.15 15.44
C SER A 23 5.16 -7.95 13.99
N TYR A 24 3.87 -7.74 13.79
CA TYR A 24 3.30 -7.54 12.46
C TYR A 24 2.73 -6.14 12.32
N TYR A 25 3.00 -5.53 11.18
CA TYR A 25 2.62 -4.16 10.83
C TYR A 25 1.75 -4.16 9.58
N LYS A 26 0.84 -3.20 9.49
CA LYS A 26 0.03 -2.92 8.30
C LYS A 26 -0.09 -1.42 8.11
N MET A 27 -0.19 -0.95 6.89
CA MET A 27 -0.51 0.46 6.64
C MET A 27 -1.95 0.75 7.04
N SER A 28 -2.18 1.94 7.61
CA SER A 28 -3.51 2.44 7.94
C SER A 28 -4.10 3.17 6.73
N SER A 29 -5.38 2.95 6.45
CA SER A 29 -6.12 3.69 5.42
C SER A 29 -7.22 4.53 6.05
N ALA A 30 -7.57 5.63 5.39
CA ALA A 30 -8.75 6.40 5.76
C ALA A 30 -10.03 5.54 5.62
N PRO A 31 -11.10 5.84 6.37
CA PRO A 31 -12.41 5.25 6.13
C PRO A 31 -12.88 5.53 4.71
N ILE A 32 -13.46 4.51 4.06
CA ILE A 32 -14.08 4.67 2.75
C ILE A 32 -15.48 5.27 2.95
N PRO A 33 -15.90 6.25 2.15
CA PRO A 33 -17.26 6.80 2.22
C PRO A 33 -18.33 5.70 2.05
N THR A 34 -19.41 5.84 2.77
CA THR A 34 -20.61 5.00 2.56
C THR A 34 -21.33 5.47 1.29
N MET A 35 -22.04 4.58 0.60
CA MET A 35 -22.80 4.91 -0.60
C MET A 35 -23.85 5.99 -0.32
N SER A 36 -23.87 7.02 -1.18
CA SER A 36 -24.97 7.96 -1.34
C SER A 36 -25.55 7.78 -2.76
N GLU A 37 -26.81 8.07 -2.98
CA GLU A 37 -27.45 7.96 -4.30
C GLU A 37 -26.80 8.81 -5.40
N ALA A 38 -26.03 9.84 -5.01
CA ALA A 38 -25.29 10.72 -5.91
C ALA A 38 -23.92 10.14 -6.35
N ASP A 39 -23.41 9.08 -5.70
CA ASP A 39 -22.01 8.69 -5.75
C ASP A 39 -21.68 7.63 -6.84
N GLY A 40 -22.63 7.30 -7.70
CA GLY A 40 -22.51 6.19 -8.65
C GLY A 40 -21.74 6.44 -9.94
N LYS A 41 -21.09 7.58 -10.13
CA LYS A 41 -20.68 8.03 -11.47
C LYS A 41 -19.33 7.50 -11.96
N ILE A 42 -18.35 7.20 -11.09
CA ILE A 42 -17.02 6.75 -11.51
C ILE A 42 -16.59 5.52 -10.74
N ARG A 43 -16.06 4.54 -11.45
CA ARG A 43 -15.56 3.29 -10.89
C ARG A 43 -14.07 3.17 -11.19
N LEU A 44 -13.27 2.99 -10.16
CA LEU A 44 -11.82 2.96 -10.25
C LEU A 44 -11.27 1.61 -9.82
N MET A 45 -10.27 1.13 -10.51
CA MET A 45 -9.46 -0.03 -10.15
C MET A 45 -8.04 0.43 -9.88
N VAL A 46 -7.53 0.27 -8.66
CA VAL A 46 -6.16 0.61 -8.27
C VAL A 46 -5.28 -0.61 -8.31
N GLY A 47 -4.25 -0.56 -9.12
CA GLY A 47 -3.27 -1.62 -9.33
C GLY A 47 -3.30 -2.19 -10.75
N PRO A 48 -2.36 -3.09 -11.06
CA PRO A 48 -1.33 -3.63 -10.17
C PRO A 48 -0.37 -2.57 -9.61
N VAL A 49 0.24 -2.93 -8.48
CA VAL A 49 1.30 -2.16 -7.83
C VAL A 49 2.62 -2.91 -8.00
N SER A 50 3.65 -2.26 -8.51
CA SER A 50 5.03 -2.74 -8.45
C SER A 50 5.81 -2.01 -7.36
N VAL A 51 6.75 -2.70 -6.74
CA VAL A 51 7.69 -2.13 -5.75
C VAL A 51 9.10 -2.62 -6.06
N PRO A 52 10.16 -1.89 -5.65
CA PRO A 52 11.53 -2.36 -5.79
C PRO A 52 11.71 -3.74 -5.13
N GLU A 53 12.50 -4.61 -5.75
CA GLU A 53 12.72 -5.99 -5.29
C GLU A 53 13.16 -6.06 -3.82
N ARG A 54 14.03 -5.12 -3.39
CA ARG A 54 14.48 -5.05 -1.99
C ARG A 54 13.34 -4.82 -0.98
N MET A 55 12.20 -4.26 -1.44
CA MET A 55 11.02 -3.98 -0.62
C MET A 55 9.94 -5.06 -0.75
N ASP A 56 10.03 -5.93 -1.77
CA ASP A 56 9.05 -7.00 -2.03
C ASP A 56 9.33 -8.23 -1.15
N ARG A 57 9.26 -8.02 0.16
CA ARG A 57 9.55 -9.03 1.18
C ARG A 57 8.66 -8.85 2.42
N PRO A 58 8.48 -9.90 3.22
CA PRO A 58 7.66 -9.78 4.44
C PRO A 58 8.31 -8.93 5.54
N GLN A 59 9.65 -8.75 5.54
CA GLN A 59 10.35 -7.99 6.55
C GLN A 59 10.25 -6.48 6.29
N LEU A 60 10.21 -5.68 7.37
CA LEU A 60 10.41 -4.24 7.28
C LEU A 60 11.86 -3.93 6.90
N VAL A 61 12.02 -3.02 5.94
CA VAL A 61 13.32 -2.51 5.49
C VAL A 61 13.39 -1.03 5.85
N VAL A 62 14.41 -0.66 6.60
CA VAL A 62 14.60 0.70 7.12
C VAL A 62 16.00 1.19 6.76
N GLN A 63 16.11 2.42 6.32
CA GLN A 63 17.38 3.11 6.09
C GLN A 63 18.04 3.39 7.45
N SER A 64 19.24 2.85 7.69
CA SER A 64 19.99 3.08 8.93
C SER A 64 20.93 4.27 8.81
N SER A 65 21.73 4.33 7.74
CA SER A 65 22.63 5.46 7.46
C SER A 65 23.09 5.42 6.01
N GLY A 66 23.24 6.59 5.38
CA GLY A 66 23.79 6.68 4.01
C GLY A 66 23.19 5.64 3.05
N ASN A 67 23.97 4.65 2.64
CA ASN A 67 23.57 3.58 1.73
C ASN A 67 23.20 2.26 2.45
N GLU A 68 23.24 2.24 3.79
CA GLU A 68 22.96 1.05 4.57
C GLU A 68 21.48 0.92 4.86
N VAL A 69 20.95 -0.29 4.68
CA VAL A 69 19.57 -0.64 5.05
C VAL A 69 19.57 -1.77 6.07
N GLN A 70 18.71 -1.65 7.06
CA GLN A 70 18.44 -2.69 8.05
C GLN A 70 17.20 -3.46 7.68
N ILE A 71 17.31 -4.79 7.62
CA ILE A 71 16.19 -5.71 7.43
C ILE A 71 15.80 -6.25 8.79
N TYR A 72 14.56 -5.99 9.19
CA TYR A 72 14.04 -6.37 10.50
C TYR A 72 13.43 -7.77 10.47
N GLU A 73 14.15 -8.80 10.91
CA GLU A 73 13.71 -10.20 10.81
C GLU A 73 12.40 -10.52 11.56
N TYR A 74 12.19 -9.87 12.70
CA TYR A 74 11.05 -10.09 13.58
C TYR A 74 9.98 -9.00 13.50
N GLN A 75 10.15 -8.01 12.64
CA GLN A 75 9.18 -6.96 12.34
C GLN A 75 8.78 -7.09 10.89
N ARG A 76 7.54 -7.53 10.66
CA ARG A 76 7.07 -7.95 9.34
C ARG A 76 5.78 -7.27 8.95
N TRP A 77 5.56 -7.16 7.68
CA TRP A 77 4.24 -6.83 7.13
C TRP A 77 3.26 -7.96 7.46
N ALA A 78 2.04 -7.59 7.88
CA ALA A 78 0.95 -8.54 8.15
C ALA A 78 0.39 -9.14 6.85
N GLY A 79 0.68 -8.51 5.72
CA GLY A 79 0.28 -8.93 4.39
C GLY A 79 1.29 -8.50 3.34
N SER A 80 0.88 -8.37 2.11
CA SER A 80 1.72 -7.87 1.01
C SER A 80 1.84 -6.34 1.09
N LEU A 81 3.06 -5.81 1.02
CA LEU A 81 3.31 -4.36 0.92
C LEU A 81 2.57 -3.76 -0.29
N LYS A 82 2.58 -4.44 -1.44
CA LYS A 82 1.83 -4.04 -2.65
C LYS A 82 0.33 -3.91 -2.39
N GLY A 83 -0.23 -4.89 -1.66
CA GLY A 83 -1.65 -4.87 -1.27
C GLY A 83 -1.98 -3.74 -0.31
N ASP A 84 -1.11 -3.45 0.65
CA ASP A 84 -1.29 -2.33 1.57
C ASP A 84 -1.23 -0.98 0.85
N ILE A 85 -0.27 -0.79 -0.07
CA ILE A 85 -0.17 0.41 -0.90
C ILE A 85 -1.44 0.60 -1.73
N ALA A 86 -1.88 -0.45 -2.45
CA ALA A 86 -3.11 -0.39 -3.24
C ALA A 86 -4.32 0.02 -2.39
N ARG A 87 -4.46 -0.57 -1.20
CA ARG A 87 -5.55 -0.29 -0.27
C ARG A 87 -5.53 1.15 0.25
N VAL A 88 -4.36 1.67 0.62
CA VAL A 88 -4.21 3.05 1.11
C VAL A 88 -4.55 4.05 0.02
N VAL A 89 -4.01 3.86 -1.19
CA VAL A 89 -4.29 4.74 -2.33
C VAL A 89 -5.76 4.66 -2.72
N SER A 90 -6.36 3.45 -2.78
CA SER A 90 -7.79 3.28 -3.05
C SER A 90 -8.67 4.03 -2.05
N ALA A 91 -8.37 3.94 -0.76
CA ALA A 91 -9.12 4.62 0.28
C ALA A 91 -8.97 6.16 0.20
N SER A 92 -7.78 6.66 -0.15
CA SER A 92 -7.57 8.09 -0.37
C SER A 92 -8.38 8.59 -1.57
N LEU A 93 -8.31 7.89 -2.71
CA LEU A 93 -9.11 8.20 -3.90
C LEU A 93 -10.62 8.19 -3.61
N ALA A 94 -11.10 7.15 -2.92
CA ALA A 94 -12.51 7.02 -2.54
C ALA A 94 -12.98 8.21 -1.69
N ARG A 95 -12.21 8.56 -0.66
CA ARG A 95 -12.50 9.70 0.21
C ARG A 95 -12.49 11.01 -0.56
N ASP A 96 -11.43 11.25 -1.35
CA ASP A 96 -11.21 12.54 -1.98
C ASP A 96 -12.16 12.76 -3.18
N LEU A 97 -12.57 11.70 -3.88
CA LEU A 97 -13.59 11.75 -4.94
C LEU A 97 -15.03 11.67 -4.40
N GLY A 98 -15.21 11.31 -3.13
CA GLY A 98 -16.53 11.12 -2.53
C GLY A 98 -17.27 9.91 -3.08
N THR A 99 -16.56 8.85 -3.51
CA THR A 99 -17.17 7.65 -4.09
C THR A 99 -16.69 6.37 -3.43
N PRO A 100 -17.57 5.42 -3.09
CA PRO A 100 -17.16 4.10 -2.59
C PRO A 100 -16.65 3.17 -3.69
N ASN A 101 -16.83 3.53 -4.97
CA ASN A 101 -16.57 2.67 -6.12
C ASN A 101 -15.07 2.67 -6.51
N VAL A 102 -14.20 2.41 -5.55
CA VAL A 102 -12.75 2.29 -5.76
C VAL A 102 -12.28 0.96 -5.18
N TRP A 103 -11.76 0.09 -6.04
CA TRP A 103 -11.30 -1.25 -5.67
C TRP A 103 -9.80 -1.38 -5.84
N SER A 104 -9.18 -2.18 -4.98
CA SER A 104 -7.81 -2.64 -5.19
C SER A 104 -7.80 -3.82 -6.15
N PHE A 105 -6.86 -3.81 -7.08
CA PHE A 105 -6.66 -4.91 -8.01
C PHE A 105 -6.31 -6.20 -7.27
N SER A 106 -7.00 -7.29 -7.64
CA SER A 106 -6.62 -8.66 -7.27
C SER A 106 -6.88 -9.57 -8.46
N ASP A 107 -6.12 -10.65 -8.58
CA ASP A 107 -6.20 -11.58 -9.71
C ASP A 107 -7.58 -12.22 -9.90
N SER A 108 -8.40 -12.22 -8.84
CA SER A 108 -9.76 -12.78 -8.86
C SER A 108 -10.86 -11.73 -9.06
N THR A 109 -10.53 -10.45 -9.23
CA THR A 109 -11.52 -9.38 -9.35
C THR A 109 -11.94 -9.20 -10.80
N SER A 110 -13.18 -9.55 -11.11
CA SER A 110 -13.83 -9.31 -12.41
C SER A 110 -14.80 -8.12 -12.36
N THR A 111 -14.42 -7.06 -11.65
CA THR A 111 -15.28 -5.88 -11.48
C THR A 111 -15.17 -4.96 -12.69
N ASN A 112 -16.31 -4.44 -13.18
CA ASN A 112 -16.32 -3.42 -14.21
C ASN A 112 -15.83 -2.08 -13.63
N PHE A 113 -14.88 -1.45 -14.30
CA PHE A 113 -14.33 -0.15 -13.92
C PHE A 113 -14.24 0.78 -15.14
N ASP A 114 -14.21 2.07 -14.87
CA ASP A 114 -14.10 3.11 -15.92
C ASP A 114 -12.63 3.50 -16.14
N TYR A 115 -11.83 3.49 -15.08
CA TYR A 115 -10.39 3.75 -15.14
C TYR A 115 -9.62 2.76 -14.26
N GLN A 116 -8.43 2.41 -14.71
CA GLN A 116 -7.43 1.67 -13.97
C GLN A 116 -6.26 2.58 -13.65
N ILE A 117 -5.82 2.56 -12.39
CA ILE A 117 -4.69 3.33 -11.88
C ILE A 117 -3.57 2.35 -11.56
N LEU A 118 -2.53 2.35 -12.39
CA LEU A 118 -1.33 1.56 -12.19
C LEU A 118 -0.36 2.36 -11.31
N LEU A 119 0.30 1.69 -10.38
CA LEU A 119 1.29 2.29 -9.49
C LEU A 119 2.62 1.57 -9.66
N ASP A 120 3.66 2.29 -10.03
CA ASP A 120 5.03 1.79 -10.12
C ASP A 120 5.90 2.55 -9.12
N VAL A 121 6.10 1.94 -7.95
CA VAL A 121 6.88 2.51 -6.87
C VAL A 121 8.36 2.37 -7.20
N GLN A 122 9.01 3.47 -7.50
CA GLN A 122 10.43 3.53 -7.87
C GLN A 122 11.33 3.47 -6.64
N ASN A 123 10.89 4.09 -5.54
CA ASN A 123 11.65 4.12 -4.29
C ASN A 123 10.75 4.27 -3.07
N ILE A 124 11.18 3.64 -1.97
CA ILE A 124 10.68 3.87 -0.62
C ILE A 124 11.90 3.98 0.28
N GLU A 125 12.18 5.16 0.76
CA GLU A 125 13.17 5.41 1.81
C GLU A 125 12.44 5.65 3.12
N SER A 126 12.75 4.83 4.10
CA SER A 126 12.12 4.90 5.42
C SER A 126 13.21 4.94 6.47
N SER A 127 13.31 6.03 7.21
CA SER A 127 14.30 6.25 8.25
C SER A 127 13.60 6.64 9.55
N LEU A 128 14.06 6.09 10.66
CA LEU A 128 13.52 6.42 11.99
C LEU A 128 13.78 7.88 12.38
N ASP A 129 14.84 8.47 11.83
CA ASP A 129 15.26 9.83 12.16
C ASP A 129 14.63 10.89 11.24
N SER A 130 14.50 10.59 9.94
CA SER A 130 14.10 11.57 8.92
C SER A 130 12.70 11.34 8.35
N GLY A 131 12.06 10.21 8.66
CA GLY A 131 10.74 9.87 8.15
C GLY A 131 10.77 9.05 6.86
N VAL A 132 9.87 9.31 5.95
CA VAL A 132 9.63 8.51 4.75
C VAL A 132 9.67 9.39 3.51
N VAL A 133 10.35 8.92 2.46
CA VAL A 133 10.27 9.47 1.11
C VAL A 133 9.79 8.36 0.18
N VAL A 134 8.74 8.63 -0.58
CA VAL A 134 8.24 7.72 -1.61
C VAL A 134 8.30 8.39 -2.98
N ASP A 135 8.74 7.65 -3.97
CA ASP A 135 8.80 8.04 -5.37
C ASP A 135 7.95 7.06 -6.19
N VAL A 136 6.88 7.55 -6.77
CA VAL A 136 5.87 6.72 -7.44
C VAL A 136 5.57 7.27 -8.83
N LEU A 137 5.80 6.46 -9.85
CA LEU A 137 5.22 6.67 -11.17
C LEU A 137 3.80 6.08 -11.18
N TRP A 138 2.86 6.79 -11.75
CA TRP A 138 1.50 6.29 -11.85
C TRP A 138 0.90 6.58 -13.23
N THR A 139 -0.03 5.70 -13.62
CA THR A 139 -0.70 5.79 -14.91
C THR A 139 -2.19 5.58 -14.74
N ILE A 140 -3.00 6.52 -15.18
CA ILE A 140 -4.46 6.40 -15.26
C ILE A 140 -4.81 5.96 -16.67
N LYS A 141 -5.37 4.76 -16.82
CA LYS A 141 -5.82 4.19 -18.09
C LYS A 141 -7.33 4.10 -18.13
N PRO A 142 -8.00 4.54 -19.19
CA PRO A 142 -9.41 4.23 -19.38
C PRO A 142 -9.59 2.71 -19.54
N ALA A 143 -10.73 2.19 -19.13
CA ALA A 143 -11.09 0.79 -19.34
C ALA A 143 -11.01 0.44 -20.82
N SER A 144 -10.56 -0.78 -21.13
CA SER A 144 -10.54 -1.28 -22.50
C SER A 144 -11.96 -1.40 -23.06
N ASP A 145 -12.09 -1.40 -24.40
CA ASP A 145 -13.40 -1.49 -25.07
C ASP A 145 -14.19 -2.76 -24.69
N LYS A 146 -13.51 -3.83 -24.29
CA LYS A 146 -14.17 -5.03 -23.75
C LYS A 146 -14.92 -4.73 -22.44
N ASN A 147 -14.33 -3.94 -21.54
CA ASN A 147 -15.00 -3.52 -20.31
C ASN A 147 -16.09 -2.48 -20.57
N LYS A 148 -15.91 -1.59 -21.57
CA LYS A 148 -16.94 -0.64 -22.01
C LYS A 148 -18.17 -1.35 -22.57
N ALA A 149 -18.01 -2.42 -23.34
CA ALA A 149 -19.13 -3.19 -23.90
C ALA A 149 -19.99 -3.83 -22.79
N LEU A 150 -19.37 -4.34 -21.72
CA LEU A 150 -20.09 -4.87 -20.56
C LEU A 150 -20.88 -3.78 -19.81
N VAL A 151 -20.31 -2.59 -19.67
CA VAL A 151 -20.96 -1.43 -19.04
C VAL A 151 -22.15 -0.93 -19.88
N LYS A 152 -21.98 -0.83 -21.19
CA LYS A 152 -23.02 -0.36 -22.09
C LYS A 152 -24.24 -1.29 -22.13
N ASN A 153 -24.00 -2.60 -21.99
CA ASN A 153 -25.07 -3.58 -21.87
C ASN A 153 -25.83 -3.53 -20.53
N ALA A 154 -25.15 -3.06 -19.47
CA ALA A 154 -25.75 -2.92 -18.12
C ALA A 154 -26.53 -1.59 -17.96
N ASN A 155 -26.12 -0.50 -18.64
CA ASN A 155 -26.80 0.79 -18.58
C ASN A 155 -26.61 1.58 -19.88
N PRO A 156 -27.56 1.46 -20.85
CA PRO A 156 -27.44 2.10 -22.17
C PRO A 156 -27.51 3.63 -22.15
N ASN A 157 -27.90 4.26 -21.03
CA ASN A 157 -28.07 5.71 -20.90
C ASN A 157 -26.94 6.40 -20.15
N SER A 158 -25.80 5.75 -19.86
CA SER A 158 -24.67 6.40 -19.22
C SER A 158 -23.86 7.21 -20.23
N ASP A 159 -24.12 8.52 -20.33
CA ASP A 159 -23.38 9.48 -21.16
C ASP A 159 -21.96 9.80 -20.64
N THR A 160 -21.50 9.12 -19.61
CA THR A 160 -20.16 9.30 -19.06
C THR A 160 -19.15 8.42 -19.78
N ALA A 161 -18.89 8.70 -21.06
CA ALA A 161 -17.78 8.07 -21.77
C ALA A 161 -16.46 8.54 -21.09
N PRO A 162 -15.63 7.61 -20.58
CA PRO A 162 -14.34 7.99 -20.02
C PRO A 162 -13.50 8.69 -21.07
N LYS A 163 -12.79 9.77 -20.67
CA LYS A 163 -11.82 10.44 -21.55
C LYS A 163 -10.86 9.36 -22.07
N SER A 164 -10.73 9.26 -23.40
CA SER A 164 -9.98 8.18 -24.07
C SER A 164 -8.46 8.25 -23.84
N GLN A 165 -7.96 9.24 -23.12
CA GLN A 165 -6.54 9.51 -23.01
C GLN A 165 -5.95 8.88 -21.74
N THR A 166 -4.84 8.16 -21.90
CA THR A 166 -3.99 7.72 -20.78
C THR A 166 -3.26 8.93 -20.21
N ILE A 167 -3.28 9.07 -18.89
CA ILE A 167 -2.57 10.13 -18.16
C ILE A 167 -1.48 9.45 -17.35
N MET A 168 -0.27 10.01 -17.38
CA MET A 168 0.86 9.54 -16.58
C MET A 168 1.40 10.69 -15.73
N GLY A 169 1.92 10.34 -14.55
CA GLY A 169 2.55 11.29 -13.66
C GLY A 169 3.51 10.64 -12.69
N ARG A 170 4.15 11.48 -11.90
CA ARG A 170 5.09 11.07 -10.85
C ARG A 170 4.81 11.87 -9.60
N SER A 171 4.79 11.17 -8.47
CA SER A 171 4.66 11.74 -7.13
C SER A 171 5.94 11.48 -6.35
N LEU A 172 6.56 12.53 -5.85
CA LEU A 172 7.67 12.48 -4.90
C LEU A 172 7.18 13.07 -3.58
N VAL A 173 6.90 12.21 -2.61
CA VAL A 173 6.27 12.61 -1.35
C VAL A 173 7.20 12.32 -0.18
N SER A 174 7.38 13.32 0.68
CA SER A 174 8.09 13.19 1.96
C SER A 174 7.13 13.38 3.12
N GLU A 175 7.21 12.49 4.12
CA GLU A 175 6.44 12.53 5.37
C GLU A 175 7.35 12.33 6.58
N ALA A 176 7.30 13.24 7.52
CA ALA A 176 8.00 13.09 8.80
C ALA A 176 7.28 12.06 9.70
N THR A 177 8.03 11.35 10.53
CA THR A 177 7.45 10.53 11.59
C THR A 177 6.82 11.41 12.67
N SER A 178 5.67 10.98 13.19
CA SER A 178 4.99 11.68 14.30
C SER A 178 5.48 11.28 15.69
N GLY A 179 6.49 10.42 15.78
CA GLY A 179 7.06 9.91 17.01
C GLY A 179 8.14 8.86 16.74
N PRO A 180 8.73 8.27 17.78
CA PRO A 180 9.77 7.27 17.63
C PRO A 180 9.21 5.90 17.24
N GLY A 181 10.08 5.06 16.69
CA GLY A 181 9.84 3.63 16.45
C GLY A 181 9.13 3.31 15.14
N LEU A 182 9.00 2.00 14.89
CA LEU A 182 8.50 1.47 13.62
C LEU A 182 7.02 1.74 13.40
N ASP A 183 6.21 1.84 14.45
CA ASP A 183 4.78 2.16 14.32
C ASP A 183 4.58 3.56 13.73
N ALA A 184 5.32 4.55 14.25
CA ALA A 184 5.30 5.92 13.72
C ALA A 184 5.83 5.99 12.28
N LEU A 185 6.84 5.17 11.95
CA LEU A 185 7.38 5.07 10.59
C LEU A 185 6.37 4.48 9.62
N VAL A 186 5.67 3.40 9.99
CA VAL A 186 4.61 2.79 9.17
C VAL A 186 3.41 3.73 9.00
N ALA A 187 3.09 4.52 10.04
CA ALA A 187 2.08 5.57 9.95
C ALA A 187 2.50 6.67 8.95
N ALA A 188 3.76 7.07 8.93
CA ALA A 188 4.29 8.02 7.96
C ALA A 188 4.25 7.45 6.51
N GLN A 189 4.59 6.17 6.31
CA GLN A 189 4.42 5.50 5.01
C GLN A 189 2.96 5.53 4.55
N SER A 190 2.03 5.25 5.46
CA SER A 190 0.59 5.29 5.17
C SER A 190 0.15 6.69 4.71
N LYS A 191 0.61 7.76 5.37
CA LYS A 191 0.34 9.15 4.99
C LYS A 191 0.96 9.50 3.64
N ALA A 192 2.20 9.06 3.39
CA ALA A 192 2.88 9.31 2.12
C ALA A 192 2.10 8.74 0.93
N PHE A 193 1.68 7.47 1.01
CA PHE A 193 0.87 6.85 -0.05
C PHE A 193 -0.55 7.44 -0.15
N ALA A 194 -1.14 7.86 0.96
CA ALA A 194 -2.42 8.58 0.92
C ALA A 194 -2.30 9.92 0.18
N ARG A 195 -1.17 10.64 0.33
CA ARG A 195 -0.90 11.87 -0.44
C ARG A 195 -0.71 11.61 -1.93
N VAL A 196 -0.04 10.50 -2.30
CA VAL A 196 0.02 10.06 -3.71
C VAL A 196 -1.39 9.93 -4.28
N GLY A 197 -2.32 9.29 -3.55
CA GLY A 197 -3.73 9.19 -3.93
C GLY A 197 -4.40 10.56 -4.10
N GLY A 198 -4.12 11.50 -3.19
CA GLY A 198 -4.62 12.88 -3.26
C GLY A 198 -4.12 13.63 -4.51
N GLU A 199 -2.85 13.50 -4.88
CA GLU A 199 -2.28 14.10 -6.10
C GLU A 199 -2.93 13.54 -7.37
N ILE A 200 -3.15 12.22 -7.43
CA ILE A 200 -3.87 11.56 -8.53
C ILE A 200 -5.30 12.12 -8.63
N THR A 201 -6.00 12.28 -7.50
CA THR A 201 -7.36 12.85 -7.46
C THR A 201 -7.42 14.24 -8.02
N GLN A 202 -6.47 15.11 -7.70
CA GLN A 202 -6.43 16.50 -8.21
C GLN A 202 -6.38 16.56 -9.74
N LEU A 203 -5.69 15.61 -10.38
CA LEU A 203 -5.62 15.50 -11.84
C LEU A 203 -6.89 14.91 -12.45
N MET A 204 -7.55 14.00 -11.78
CA MET A 204 -8.81 13.42 -12.23
C MET A 204 -9.99 14.41 -12.19
N ARG A 205 -9.91 15.46 -11.37
CA ARG A 205 -10.93 16.50 -11.25
C ARG A 205 -10.81 17.62 -12.29
N ARG A 206 -9.68 17.72 -13.01
CA ARG A 206 -9.44 18.69 -14.10
C ARG A 206 -10.01 18.20 -15.42
#